data_a2f28a35c7980340e902ac5df6286bee
#
_entry.id   a2f28a35c7980340e902ac5df6286bee
#
_cell.length_a   1.000
_cell.length_b   1.000
_cell.length_c   1.000
_cell.angle_alpha   90.00
_cell.angle_beta   90.00
_cell.angle_gamma   90.00
#
_symmetry.space_group_name_H-M   'P 1'
#
loop_
_entity.id
_entity.type
_entity.pdbx_description
1 polymer ?
#
loop_
_entity_poly.entity_id
_entity_poly.type
_entity_poly.pdbx_seq_one_letter_code
_entity_poly.pdbx_strand_id
1 'polypeptide(L)'
;FIVSRAIYKGMLRFIHQTTGTPYVVQPLPVQAMQMTRTHQWITLNWQPTEDPLEKTATPTYYVVYTRKDNGDWDNGTRVTDSYYSFKAHPGVRYDLRVVAGNEGGISMPSETLSAYIAPNEKGRVLVLNAFTRISGPEWFMDSTYAGICPQDHGVSYGKDISYIGEQYDFNSTHPWITDDECGWGS
;
A
#
# COMPACT_ATOMS: atom_id res chain seq x y z
N PHE A 1 11.87 -4.88 7.71
CA PHE A 1 11.02 -5.85 7.01
C PHE A 1 11.65 -7.26 6.96
N ILE A 2 12.87 -7.44 6.41
CA ILE A 2 13.54 -8.75 6.27
C ILE A 2 13.68 -9.46 7.62
N VAL A 3 14.17 -8.75 8.63
CA VAL A 3 14.37 -9.30 9.98
C VAL A 3 13.04 -9.70 10.62
N SER A 4 12.02 -8.83 10.54
CA SER A 4 10.69 -9.11 11.08
C SER A 4 10.06 -10.33 10.42
N ARG A 5 10.20 -10.45 9.10
CA ARG A 5 9.70 -11.61 8.36
C ARG A 5 10.46 -12.90 8.70
N ALA A 6 11.77 -12.83 8.94
CA ALA A 6 12.57 -13.98 9.38
C ALA A 6 12.13 -14.46 10.77
N ILE A 7 11.91 -13.54 11.71
CA ILE A 7 11.38 -13.84 13.04
C ILE A 7 10.00 -14.51 12.93
N TYR A 8 9.09 -13.92 12.16
CA TYR A 8 7.76 -14.48 11.91
C TYR A 8 7.81 -15.91 11.38
N LYS A 9 8.63 -16.16 10.36
CA LYS A 9 8.82 -17.53 9.82
C LYS A 9 9.39 -18.48 10.86
N GLY A 10 10.32 -18.03 11.70
CA GLY A 10 10.88 -18.81 12.82
C GLY A 10 9.80 -19.20 13.82
N MET A 11 8.93 -18.27 14.19
CA MET A 11 7.81 -18.53 15.10
C MET A 11 6.82 -19.53 14.50
N LEU A 12 6.46 -19.39 13.23
CA LEU A 12 5.57 -20.35 12.56
C LEU A 12 6.18 -21.77 12.50
N ARG A 13 7.48 -21.88 12.24
CA ARG A 13 8.17 -23.19 12.26
C ARG A 13 8.16 -23.82 13.64
N PHE A 14 8.40 -23.04 14.68
CA PHE A 14 8.32 -23.50 16.06
C PHE A 14 6.92 -24.02 16.39
N ILE A 15 5.87 -23.26 16.04
CA ILE A 15 4.47 -23.68 16.24
C ILE A 15 4.19 -24.97 15.48
N HIS A 16 4.58 -25.05 14.22
CA HIS A 16 4.41 -26.26 13.41
C HIS A 16 5.06 -27.49 14.07
N GLN A 17 6.29 -27.36 14.56
CA GLN A 17 7.03 -28.45 15.20
C GLN A 17 6.41 -28.90 16.52
N THR A 18 5.81 -27.96 17.27
CA THR A 18 5.26 -28.25 18.60
C THR A 18 3.80 -28.70 18.57
N THR A 19 3.01 -28.22 17.62
CA THR A 19 1.56 -28.48 17.57
C THR A 19 1.09 -29.32 16.38
N GLY A 20 1.95 -29.52 15.37
CA GLY A 20 1.57 -30.17 14.12
C GLY A 20 0.70 -29.30 13.20
N THR A 21 0.47 -28.02 13.54
CA THR A 21 -0.29 -27.08 12.70
C THR A 21 0.42 -26.89 11.36
N PRO A 22 -0.28 -26.83 10.22
CA PRO A 22 0.35 -26.64 8.92
C PRO A 22 1.23 -25.39 8.88
N TYR A 23 2.43 -25.54 8.30
CA TYR A 23 3.34 -24.42 8.08
C TYR A 23 2.98 -23.73 6.77
N VAL A 24 2.23 -22.65 6.84
CA VAL A 24 1.87 -21.79 5.69
C VAL A 24 2.19 -20.34 6.06
N VAL A 25 3.01 -19.73 5.24
CA VAL A 25 3.41 -18.33 5.44
C VAL A 25 2.46 -17.43 4.65
N GLN A 26 2.01 -16.34 5.27
CA GLN A 26 1.19 -15.33 4.58
C GLN A 26 1.91 -14.75 3.36
N PRO A 27 1.18 -14.39 2.28
CA PRO A 27 1.77 -13.82 1.07
C PRO A 27 2.49 -12.49 1.33
N LEU A 28 3.34 -12.12 0.39
CA LEU A 28 3.81 -10.76 0.26
C LEU A 28 2.72 -9.90 -0.39
N PRO A 29 2.73 -8.58 -0.15
CA PRO A 29 1.81 -7.68 -0.83
C PRO A 29 2.01 -7.69 -2.33
N VAL A 30 0.94 -7.37 -3.02
CA VAL A 30 0.95 -7.24 -4.48
C VAL A 30 1.83 -6.07 -4.92
N GLN A 31 2.30 -6.14 -6.16
CA GLN A 31 3.14 -5.13 -6.78
C GLN A 31 2.62 -4.75 -8.18
N ALA A 32 3.27 -3.78 -8.81
CA ALA A 32 2.96 -3.33 -10.17
C ALA A 32 1.47 -3.02 -10.36
N MET A 33 0.89 -2.30 -9.40
CA MET A 33 -0.50 -1.92 -9.48
C MET A 33 -0.73 -0.91 -10.60
N GLN A 34 -1.77 -1.15 -11.36
CA GLN A 34 -2.17 -0.27 -12.47
C GLN A 34 -3.68 -0.13 -12.50
N MET A 35 -4.15 1.10 -12.65
CA MET A 35 -5.55 1.39 -12.82
C MET A 35 -5.82 1.90 -14.24
N THR A 36 -6.77 1.27 -14.92
CA THR A 36 -7.18 1.64 -16.27
C THR A 36 -8.66 1.97 -16.30
N ARG A 37 -9.07 2.77 -17.30
CA ARG A 37 -10.45 3.17 -17.45
C ARG A 37 -10.94 2.96 -18.90
N THR A 38 -12.11 2.35 -19.04
CA THR A 38 -12.86 2.25 -20.29
C THR A 38 -14.29 2.72 -20.05
N HIS A 39 -14.64 3.89 -20.58
CA HIS A 39 -15.92 4.58 -20.33
C HIS A 39 -16.12 4.82 -18.80
N GLN A 40 -17.12 4.16 -18.22
CA GLN A 40 -17.41 4.21 -16.78
C GLN A 40 -16.83 3.02 -16.02
N TRP A 41 -16.16 2.09 -16.69
CA TRP A 41 -15.53 0.95 -16.06
C TRP A 41 -14.11 1.29 -15.66
N ILE A 42 -13.77 1.03 -14.41
CA ILE A 42 -12.44 1.12 -13.86
C ILE A 42 -11.95 -0.30 -13.60
N THR A 43 -10.76 -0.62 -14.08
CA THR A 43 -10.11 -1.91 -13.86
C THR A 43 -8.80 -1.67 -13.14
N LEU A 44 -8.66 -2.26 -11.97
CA LEU A 44 -7.43 -2.35 -11.21
C LEU A 44 -6.75 -3.68 -11.53
N ASN A 45 -5.48 -3.64 -11.93
CA ASN A 45 -4.64 -4.81 -12.16
C ASN A 45 -3.46 -4.77 -11.22
N TRP A 46 -2.92 -5.94 -10.87
CA TRP A 46 -1.72 -6.07 -10.04
C TRP A 46 -0.97 -7.35 -10.38
N GLN A 47 0.21 -7.49 -9.81
CA GLN A 47 0.99 -8.72 -9.89
C GLN A 47 1.23 -9.27 -8.47
N PRO A 48 1.17 -10.60 -8.26
CA PRO A 48 1.62 -11.19 -7.02
C PRO A 48 3.11 -10.95 -6.83
N THR A 49 3.55 -10.81 -5.59
CA THR A 49 4.96 -10.77 -5.25
C THR A 49 5.38 -12.15 -4.76
N GLU A 50 6.35 -12.74 -5.45
CA GLU A 50 6.92 -14.02 -5.03
C GLU A 50 7.88 -13.83 -3.84
N ASP A 51 7.80 -14.72 -2.86
CA ASP A 51 8.83 -14.86 -1.84
C ASP A 51 9.80 -15.96 -2.30
N PRO A 52 11.01 -15.62 -2.79
CA PRO A 52 11.93 -16.62 -3.33
C PRO A 52 12.45 -17.61 -2.28
N LEU A 53 12.30 -17.27 -1.00
CA LEU A 53 12.74 -18.09 0.12
C LEU A 53 11.58 -18.87 0.78
N GLU A 54 10.34 -18.72 0.25
CA GLU A 54 9.18 -19.31 0.91
C GLU A 54 8.04 -19.63 -0.08
N LYS A 55 8.03 -20.83 -0.57
CA LYS A 55 7.02 -21.29 -1.55
C LYS A 55 5.59 -21.34 -0.99
N THR A 56 5.43 -21.52 0.32
CA THR A 56 4.11 -21.57 0.95
C THR A 56 3.43 -20.19 0.96
N ALA A 57 4.17 -19.11 0.72
CA ALA A 57 3.66 -17.75 0.69
C ALA A 57 2.95 -17.36 -0.62
N THR A 58 2.64 -18.32 -1.49
CA THR A 58 1.89 -18.06 -2.72
C THR A 58 0.45 -17.64 -2.40
N PRO A 59 -0.04 -16.52 -2.96
CA PRO A 59 -1.43 -16.12 -2.76
C PRO A 59 -2.39 -17.08 -3.47
N THR A 60 -3.52 -17.36 -2.85
CA THR A 60 -4.63 -18.14 -3.42
C THR A 60 -5.86 -17.28 -3.70
N TYR A 61 -5.91 -16.08 -3.16
CA TYR A 61 -6.94 -15.09 -3.39
C TYR A 61 -6.43 -13.69 -3.07
N TYR A 62 -7.22 -12.69 -3.44
CA TYR A 62 -6.99 -11.29 -3.10
C TYR A 62 -8.27 -10.69 -2.52
N VAL A 63 -8.11 -9.64 -1.71
CA VAL A 63 -9.23 -8.83 -1.24
C VAL A 63 -8.97 -7.39 -1.67
N VAL A 64 -9.89 -6.86 -2.45
CA VAL A 64 -9.87 -5.48 -2.92
C VAL A 64 -10.75 -4.65 -2.01
N TYR A 65 -10.15 -3.70 -1.32
CA TYR A 65 -10.87 -2.71 -0.51
C TYR A 65 -11.09 -1.46 -1.32
N THR A 66 -12.31 -0.93 -1.24
CA THR A 66 -12.70 0.30 -1.92
C THR A 66 -13.17 1.34 -0.91
N ARG A 67 -12.75 2.58 -1.12
CA ARG A 67 -13.23 3.74 -0.39
C ARG A 67 -13.78 4.75 -1.37
N LYS A 68 -14.88 5.41 -1.03
CA LYS A 68 -15.48 6.49 -1.83
C LYS A 68 -15.25 7.82 -1.13
N ASP A 69 -14.72 8.78 -1.87
CA ASP A 69 -14.38 10.12 -1.37
C ASP A 69 -13.55 10.05 -0.07
N ASN A 70 -14.01 10.66 1.00
CA ASN A 70 -13.34 10.64 2.32
C ASN A 70 -14.04 9.70 3.32
N GLY A 71 -14.83 8.75 2.83
CA GLY A 71 -15.50 7.76 3.67
C GLY A 71 -14.57 6.65 4.16
N ASP A 72 -15.14 5.67 4.86
CA ASP A 72 -14.41 4.51 5.33
C ASP A 72 -14.16 3.48 4.22
N TRP A 73 -13.20 2.60 4.46
CA TRP A 73 -12.98 1.43 3.62
C TRP A 73 -14.17 0.46 3.77
N ASP A 74 -14.57 -0.15 2.66
CA ASP A 74 -15.56 -1.22 2.66
C ASP A 74 -15.02 -2.51 3.32
N ASN A 75 -15.86 -3.54 3.38
CA ASN A 75 -15.48 -4.85 3.93
C ASN A 75 -14.62 -5.68 2.96
N GLY A 76 -14.27 -5.13 1.81
CA GLY A 76 -13.46 -5.77 0.78
C GLY A 76 -14.23 -6.78 -0.08
N THR A 77 -13.83 -6.86 -1.34
CA THR A 77 -14.32 -7.84 -2.30
C THR A 77 -13.25 -8.90 -2.55
N ARG A 78 -13.57 -10.16 -2.26
CA ARG A 78 -12.66 -11.28 -2.51
C ARG A 78 -12.69 -11.68 -3.98
N VAL A 79 -11.51 -11.81 -4.59
CA VAL A 79 -11.30 -12.26 -5.97
C VAL A 79 -10.15 -13.25 -6.05
N THR A 80 -10.14 -14.07 -7.10
CA THR A 80 -9.05 -15.04 -7.35
C THR A 80 -8.12 -14.60 -8.47
N ASP A 81 -8.62 -13.72 -9.34
CA ASP A 81 -7.83 -13.17 -10.44
C ASP A 81 -6.99 -11.98 -9.97
N SER A 82 -5.95 -11.66 -10.71
CA SER A 82 -5.07 -10.50 -10.44
C SER A 82 -5.62 -9.21 -11.05
N TYR A 83 -6.92 -9.08 -11.10
CA TYR A 83 -7.62 -7.86 -11.51
C TYR A 83 -8.98 -7.74 -10.83
N TYR A 84 -9.50 -6.50 -10.79
CA TYR A 84 -10.83 -6.19 -10.33
C TYR A 84 -11.41 -5.05 -11.16
N SER A 85 -12.64 -5.23 -11.66
CA SER A 85 -13.33 -4.22 -12.47
C SER A 85 -14.67 -3.85 -11.85
N PHE A 86 -14.97 -2.56 -11.85
CA PHE A 86 -16.26 -2.06 -11.37
C PHE A 86 -16.72 -0.86 -12.18
N LYS A 87 -18.03 -0.59 -12.15
CA LYS A 87 -18.63 0.58 -12.78
C LYS A 87 -18.56 1.76 -11.82
N ALA A 88 -17.82 2.80 -12.20
CA ALA A 88 -17.70 4.02 -11.41
C ALA A 88 -18.78 5.04 -11.75
N HIS A 89 -19.20 5.81 -10.77
CA HIS A 89 -20.13 6.92 -10.93
C HIS A 89 -19.33 8.23 -11.12
N PRO A 90 -19.66 9.04 -12.13
CA PRO A 90 -19.07 10.37 -12.27
C PRO A 90 -19.30 11.22 -11.02
N GLY A 91 -18.29 12.02 -10.66
CA GLY A 91 -18.33 12.88 -9.47
C GLY A 91 -17.89 12.20 -8.16
N VAL A 92 -17.60 10.91 -8.19
CA VAL A 92 -17.13 10.15 -7.01
C VAL A 92 -15.67 9.75 -7.21
N ARG A 93 -14.83 10.00 -6.22
CA ARG A 93 -13.47 9.46 -6.15
C ARG A 93 -13.52 8.07 -5.55
N TYR A 94 -12.82 7.15 -6.18
CA TYR A 94 -12.63 5.79 -5.70
C TYR A 94 -11.17 5.57 -5.36
N ASP A 95 -10.90 5.23 -4.12
CA ASP A 95 -9.57 4.82 -3.65
C ASP A 95 -9.59 3.30 -3.47
N LEU A 96 -8.61 2.60 -4.03
CA LEU A 96 -8.53 1.13 -3.99
C LEU A 96 -7.17 0.69 -3.48
N ARG A 97 -7.20 -0.38 -2.66
CA ARG A 97 -6.01 -1.10 -2.23
C ARG A 97 -6.29 -2.60 -2.21
N VAL A 98 -5.24 -3.40 -2.31
CA VAL A 98 -5.34 -4.86 -2.44
C VAL A 98 -4.52 -5.52 -1.34
N VAL A 99 -5.02 -6.58 -0.76
CA VAL A 99 -4.25 -7.53 0.04
C VAL A 99 -4.24 -8.90 -0.64
N ALA A 100 -3.13 -9.59 -0.60
CA ALA A 100 -3.02 -10.97 -1.05
C ALA A 100 -3.29 -11.91 0.14
N GLY A 101 -3.92 -13.04 -0.09
CA GLY A 101 -4.27 -13.99 0.96
C GLY A 101 -4.02 -15.45 0.57
N ASN A 102 -3.78 -16.27 1.57
CA ASN A 102 -3.75 -17.72 1.52
C ASN A 102 -4.20 -18.29 2.87
N GLU A 103 -4.02 -19.59 3.11
CA GLU A 103 -4.36 -20.22 4.39
C GLU A 103 -3.50 -19.74 5.57
N GLY A 104 -2.32 -19.19 5.32
CA GLY A 104 -1.43 -18.61 6.33
C GLY A 104 -1.80 -17.19 6.76
N GLY A 105 -2.77 -16.56 6.08
CA GLY A 105 -3.24 -15.21 6.41
C GLY A 105 -3.24 -14.25 5.21
N ILE A 106 -3.36 -12.97 5.51
CA ILE A 106 -3.35 -11.90 4.51
C ILE A 106 -2.07 -11.07 4.59
N SER A 107 -1.64 -10.55 3.46
CA SER A 107 -0.50 -9.64 3.38
C SER A 107 -0.81 -8.27 4.02
N MET A 108 0.22 -7.46 4.20
CA MET A 108 0.01 -6.03 4.33
C MET A 108 -0.71 -5.49 3.08
N PRO A 109 -1.47 -4.39 3.18
CA PRO A 109 -2.10 -3.78 2.03
C PRO A 109 -1.06 -3.23 1.05
N SER A 110 -1.46 -3.19 -0.22
CA SER A 110 -0.71 -2.49 -1.26
C SER A 110 -0.75 -0.97 -1.06
N GLU A 111 -0.03 -0.25 -1.91
CA GLU A 111 -0.29 1.18 -2.11
C GLU A 111 -1.77 1.40 -2.47
N THR A 112 -2.24 2.63 -2.24
CA THR A 112 -3.60 3.04 -2.62
C THR A 112 -3.54 3.75 -3.96
N LEU A 113 -4.30 3.27 -4.93
CA LEU A 113 -4.53 3.97 -6.18
C LEU A 113 -5.91 4.61 -6.20
N SER A 114 -6.00 5.79 -6.81
CA SER A 114 -7.25 6.56 -6.88
C SER A 114 -7.70 6.75 -8.32
N ALA A 115 -9.03 6.76 -8.53
CA ALA A 115 -9.64 7.10 -9.79
C ALA A 115 -10.82 8.06 -9.57
N TYR A 116 -10.96 9.01 -10.47
CA TYR A 116 -12.04 9.97 -10.48
C TYR A 116 -12.54 10.19 -11.91
N ILE A 117 -13.85 10.20 -12.09
CA ILE A 117 -14.49 10.54 -13.36
C ILE A 117 -15.23 11.85 -13.17
N ALA A 118 -14.77 12.92 -13.85
CA ALA A 118 -15.44 14.20 -13.77
C ALA A 118 -16.83 14.14 -14.45
N PRO A 119 -17.88 14.75 -13.89
CA PRO A 119 -19.21 14.79 -14.53
C PRO A 119 -19.19 15.47 -15.91
N ASN A 120 -18.37 16.50 -16.05
CA ASN A 120 -18.18 17.25 -17.31
C ASN A 120 -16.72 17.09 -17.76
N GLU A 121 -16.32 15.87 -18.08
CA GLU A 121 -14.96 15.54 -18.46
C GLU A 121 -14.53 16.26 -19.73
N LYS A 122 -13.43 17.03 -19.68
CA LYS A 122 -12.81 17.71 -20.82
C LYS A 122 -11.52 17.03 -21.30
N GLY A 123 -11.02 16.06 -20.55
CA GLY A 123 -9.78 15.35 -20.84
C GLY A 123 -9.47 14.30 -19.77
N ARG A 124 -8.35 13.62 -19.96
CA ARG A 124 -7.87 12.59 -19.00
C ARG A 124 -6.47 12.92 -18.57
N VAL A 125 -6.18 12.67 -17.30
CA VAL A 125 -4.86 12.80 -16.70
C VAL A 125 -4.45 11.43 -16.18
N LEU A 126 -3.24 10.99 -16.51
CA LEU A 126 -2.59 9.85 -15.91
C LEU A 126 -1.69 10.36 -14.78
N VAL A 127 -1.86 9.81 -13.59
CA VAL A 127 -0.95 10.04 -12.47
C VAL A 127 -0.01 8.84 -12.39
N LEU A 128 1.28 9.09 -12.57
CA LEU A 128 2.34 8.10 -12.43
C LEU A 128 3.04 8.33 -11.10
N ASN A 129 2.87 7.41 -10.15
CA ASN A 129 3.65 7.41 -8.92
C ASN A 129 4.98 6.69 -9.19
N ALA A 130 6.05 7.45 -9.30
CA ALA A 130 7.40 6.94 -9.55
C ALA A 130 8.32 6.99 -8.30
N PHE A 131 7.78 7.32 -7.15
CA PHE A 131 8.54 7.38 -5.91
C PHE A 131 8.93 5.98 -5.45
N THR A 132 10.20 5.81 -5.16
CA THR A 132 10.78 4.55 -4.69
C THR A 132 11.44 4.68 -3.32
N ARG A 133 11.44 5.87 -2.74
CA ARG A 133 12.02 6.17 -1.43
C ARG A 133 10.96 6.39 -0.37
N ILE A 134 11.33 6.04 0.86
CA ILE A 134 10.63 6.53 2.03
C ILE A 134 11.01 7.99 2.21
N SER A 135 10.04 8.86 2.36
CA SER A 135 10.23 10.14 3.01
C SER A 135 10.08 9.89 4.51
N GLY A 136 11.13 10.15 5.25
CA GLY A 136 11.06 10.09 6.72
C GLY A 136 10.03 11.07 7.26
N PRO A 137 9.58 10.91 8.51
CA PRO A 137 8.80 11.94 9.17
C PRO A 137 9.58 13.25 9.18
N GLU A 138 8.88 14.35 9.04
CA GLU A 138 9.49 15.66 9.14
C GLU A 138 10.15 15.82 10.51
N TRP A 139 11.36 16.32 10.51
CA TRP A 139 12.06 16.67 11.72
C TRP A 139 12.34 18.17 11.78
N PHE A 140 12.48 18.70 12.97
CA PHE A 140 12.81 20.11 13.19
C PHE A 140 14.01 20.23 14.12
N MET A 141 14.79 21.26 13.91
CA MET A 141 15.87 21.66 14.80
C MET A 141 15.92 23.19 14.84
N ASP A 142 15.65 23.75 15.99
CA ASP A 142 15.81 25.18 16.26
C ASP A 142 16.93 25.40 17.28
N SER A 143 17.12 26.62 17.72
CA SER A 143 18.16 26.97 18.72
C SER A 143 17.95 26.31 20.09
N THR A 144 16.77 25.74 20.36
CA THR A 144 16.37 25.25 21.69
C THR A 144 15.96 23.79 21.63
N TYR A 145 15.31 23.34 20.56
CA TYR A 145 14.72 22.01 20.44
C TYR A 145 15.04 21.36 19.11
N ALA A 146 15.16 20.05 19.15
CA ALA A 146 15.17 19.19 17.98
C ALA A 146 14.22 18.00 18.21
N GLY A 147 13.57 17.55 17.16
CA GLY A 147 12.63 16.43 17.28
C GLY A 147 11.95 16.10 15.95
N ILE A 148 11.03 15.17 16.02
CA ILE A 148 10.21 14.73 14.90
C ILE A 148 8.83 15.35 15.04
N CYS A 149 8.27 15.90 13.94
CA CYS A 149 6.92 16.42 13.91
C CYS A 149 5.91 15.28 14.14
N PRO A 150 5.13 15.31 15.22
CA PRO A 150 4.22 14.20 15.54
C PRO A 150 3.03 14.08 14.58
N GLN A 151 2.77 15.11 13.77
CA GLN A 151 1.71 15.14 12.77
C GLN A 151 2.16 14.58 11.42
N ASP A 152 3.46 14.48 11.18
CA ASP A 152 4.01 13.91 9.95
C ASP A 152 4.51 12.50 10.20
N HIS A 153 3.84 11.53 9.60
CA HIS A 153 4.17 10.12 9.72
C HIS A 153 5.16 9.63 8.64
N GLY A 154 5.56 10.51 7.74
CA GLY A 154 6.39 10.17 6.60
C GLY A 154 5.62 9.46 5.49
N VAL A 155 6.32 9.16 4.40
CA VAL A 155 5.79 8.48 3.22
C VAL A 155 6.42 7.10 3.09
N SER A 156 5.63 6.07 2.81
CA SER A 156 6.15 4.73 2.67
C SER A 156 7.03 4.59 1.43
N TYR A 157 8.05 3.77 1.57
CA TYR A 157 8.90 3.36 0.47
C TYR A 157 8.08 2.56 -0.55
N GLY A 158 8.23 2.80 -1.85
CA GLY A 158 7.43 2.16 -2.88
C GLY A 158 7.50 0.63 -2.90
N LYS A 159 8.58 0.04 -2.38
CA LYS A 159 8.74 -1.41 -2.19
C LYS A 159 8.58 -1.85 -0.74
N ASP A 160 8.42 -0.91 0.17
CA ASP A 160 8.21 -1.15 1.58
C ASP A 160 6.79 -0.72 1.96
N ILE A 161 5.98 -1.68 2.24
CA ILE A 161 4.58 -1.55 2.58
C ILE A 161 4.32 -1.58 4.06
N SER A 162 5.34 -1.48 4.87
CA SER A 162 5.22 -1.44 6.33
C SER A 162 4.62 -0.11 6.84
N TYR A 163 4.50 0.90 5.99
CA TYR A 163 3.86 2.15 6.34
C TYR A 163 2.36 1.97 6.57
N ILE A 164 1.88 2.46 7.67
CA ILE A 164 0.48 2.35 8.11
C ILE A 164 -0.15 3.69 8.51
N GLY A 165 0.57 4.79 8.41
CA GLY A 165 0.09 6.14 8.74
C GLY A 165 -0.48 6.90 7.54
N GLU A 166 -0.72 8.18 7.72
CA GLU A 166 -1.06 9.08 6.62
C GLU A 166 0.18 9.32 5.74
N GLN A 167 -0.01 9.37 4.44
CA GLN A 167 1.07 9.64 3.50
C GLN A 167 1.03 11.10 3.09
N TYR A 168 2.08 11.82 3.39
CA TYR A 168 2.30 13.18 2.94
C TYR A 168 3.44 13.21 1.96
N ASP A 169 3.17 13.59 0.73
CA ASP A 169 4.20 13.82 -0.27
C ASP A 169 4.91 15.15 -0.02
N PHE A 170 4.16 16.10 0.52
CA PHE A 170 4.64 17.45 0.75
C PHE A 170 3.75 18.17 1.76
N ASN A 171 4.38 18.87 2.71
CA ASN A 171 3.70 19.79 3.61
C ASN A 171 4.27 21.20 3.45
N SER A 172 3.55 22.05 2.73
CA SER A 172 3.96 23.43 2.45
C SER A 172 3.92 24.37 3.66
N THR A 173 3.37 23.91 4.78
CA THR A 173 3.30 24.71 6.01
C THR A 173 4.58 24.65 6.82
N HIS A 174 5.45 23.67 6.55
CA HIS A 174 6.70 23.52 7.26
C HIS A 174 7.86 24.08 6.43
N PRO A 175 8.79 24.79 7.08
CA PRO A 175 9.94 25.32 6.39
C PRO A 175 10.82 24.17 5.89
N TRP A 176 11.31 24.31 4.67
CA TRP A 176 12.31 23.40 4.11
C TRP A 176 13.63 23.53 4.88
N ILE A 177 14.18 22.41 5.29
CA ILE A 177 15.50 22.35 5.93
C ILE A 177 16.51 21.97 4.85
N THR A 178 17.37 22.91 4.45
CA THR A 178 18.31 22.75 3.33
C THR A 178 19.35 21.67 3.53
N ASP A 179 19.63 21.31 4.77
CA ASP A 179 20.63 20.29 5.12
C ASP A 179 20.01 18.93 5.41
N ASP A 180 18.71 18.78 5.16
CA ASP A 180 17.97 17.57 5.42
C ASP A 180 18.07 16.61 4.24
N GLU A 181 18.82 15.54 4.43
CA GLU A 181 18.86 14.43 3.47
C GLU A 181 17.59 13.58 3.46
N CYS A 182 16.74 13.72 4.46
CA CYS A 182 15.42 13.09 4.54
C CYS A 182 14.40 13.77 3.63
N GLY A 183 14.84 14.69 2.79
CA GLY A 183 14.00 15.52 1.93
C GLY A 183 12.88 14.75 1.26
N TRP A 184 11.81 15.44 1.13
CA TRP A 184 10.59 15.13 0.42
C TRP A 184 10.85 14.31 -0.83
N GLY A 185 10.64 13.03 -0.76
CA GLY A 185 10.58 12.06 -1.83
C GLY A 185 11.13 12.47 -3.20
N SER A 186 12.39 12.68 -3.30
CA SER A 186 13.04 12.90 -4.60
C SER A 186 13.21 11.60 -5.38
#